data_dfcf8db6e1966a64e6506581714f9b1f
#
_entry.id   dfcf8db6e1966a64e6506581714f9b1f
#
_cell.length_a   1.000
_cell.length_b   1.000
_cell.length_c   1.000
_cell.angle_alpha   90.00
_cell.angle_beta   90.00
_cell.angle_gamma   90.00
#
_symmetry.space_group_name_H-M   'P 1'
#
loop_
_entity.id
_entity.type
_entity.pdbx_description
1 polymer ?
#
loop_
_entity_poly.entity_id
_entity_poly.type
_entity_poly.pdbx_seq_one_letter_code
_entity_poly.pdbx_strand_id
1 'polypeptide(L)'
;DLVLTTVVNVIRHYIRRTDILVRYGGDEFLLILPGIEKEVFSQKLRMIQEKIHATHIPGFNRLKLSVSIGGAMFTHGRLEEAITKADRLMYMAKGHKNIVVTRWEQKQNTDKMEKRNLPQLLVVDDSEMNREILKEILGKEYQILEACDGEEALKMLEQYGTEISL
;
A
#
# COMPACT_ATOMS: atom_id res chain seq x y z
N ASP A 1 22.68 -12.37 3.77
CA ASP A 1 22.51 -11.74 2.44
C ASP A 1 21.93 -12.62 1.34
N LEU A 2 21.93 -13.95 1.50
CA LEU A 2 21.40 -14.89 0.51
C LEU A 2 19.94 -14.61 0.14
N VAL A 3 19.10 -14.28 1.11
CA VAL A 3 17.68 -13.94 0.90
C VAL A 3 17.54 -12.71 0.00
N LEU A 4 18.23 -11.62 0.34
CA LEU A 4 18.17 -10.38 -0.43
C LEU A 4 18.70 -10.56 -1.85
N THR A 5 19.80 -11.29 -2.00
CA THR A 5 20.36 -11.61 -3.32
C THR A 5 19.37 -12.43 -4.15
N THR A 6 18.69 -13.40 -3.54
CA THR A 6 17.68 -14.21 -4.20
C THR A 6 16.51 -13.34 -4.67
N VAL A 7 15.99 -12.47 -3.81
CA VAL A 7 14.90 -11.53 -4.16
C VAL A 7 15.31 -10.64 -5.32
N VAL A 8 16.51 -10.03 -5.26
CA VAL A 8 17.03 -9.19 -6.35
C VAL A 8 17.11 -9.95 -7.67
N ASN A 9 17.63 -11.17 -7.64
CA ASN A 9 17.75 -11.98 -8.85
C ASN A 9 16.39 -12.32 -9.46
N VAL A 10 15.41 -12.65 -8.64
CA VAL A 10 14.02 -12.86 -9.09
C VAL A 10 13.48 -11.59 -9.71
N ILE A 11 13.56 -10.43 -9.04
CA ILE A 11 13.06 -9.18 -9.58
C ILE A 11 13.73 -8.90 -10.94
N ARG A 12 15.06 -8.95 -11.01
CA ARG A 12 15.83 -8.68 -12.24
C ARG A 12 15.43 -9.57 -13.41
N HIS A 13 15.03 -10.80 -13.15
CA HIS A 13 14.59 -11.72 -14.21
C HIS A 13 13.27 -11.28 -14.86
N TYR A 14 12.43 -10.59 -14.11
CA TYR A 14 11.09 -10.18 -14.54
C TYR A 14 10.94 -8.70 -14.89
N ILE A 15 12.03 -7.92 -14.89
CA ILE A 15 12.03 -6.50 -15.27
C ILE A 15 12.78 -6.28 -16.58
N ARG A 16 12.51 -5.16 -17.24
CA ARG A 16 13.15 -4.74 -18.49
C ARG A 16 14.51 -4.11 -18.20
N ARG A 17 15.37 -3.99 -19.21
CA ARG A 17 16.65 -3.26 -19.10
C ARG A 17 16.47 -1.76 -18.78
N THR A 18 15.33 -1.20 -19.12
CA THR A 18 14.94 0.19 -18.84
C THR A 18 14.38 0.40 -17.44
N ASP A 19 14.00 -0.69 -16.77
CA ASP A 19 13.47 -0.63 -15.41
C ASP A 19 14.65 -0.51 -14.43
N ILE A 20 14.42 0.21 -13.32
CA ILE A 20 15.46 0.55 -12.37
C ILE A 20 15.12 -0.11 -11.03
N LEU A 21 16.04 -0.92 -10.51
CA LEU A 21 15.95 -1.51 -9.19
C LEU A 21 17.06 -0.95 -8.29
N VAL A 22 16.68 -0.31 -7.21
CA VAL A 22 17.57 0.29 -6.22
C VAL A 22 17.32 -0.32 -4.85
N ARG A 23 18.37 -0.66 -4.11
CA ARG A 23 18.27 -0.95 -2.68
C ARG A 23 18.17 0.37 -1.93
N TYR A 24 17.02 0.64 -1.33
CA TYR A 24 16.72 1.92 -0.70
C TYR A 24 17.22 1.97 0.76
N GLY A 25 17.17 0.83 1.47
CA GLY A 25 17.68 0.67 2.83
C GLY A 25 17.47 -0.76 3.33
N GLY A 26 18.21 -1.24 4.29
CA GLY A 26 18.00 -2.53 4.94
C GLY A 26 17.53 -3.67 4.00
N ASP A 27 16.28 -4.06 4.13
CA ASP A 27 15.57 -5.02 3.29
C ASP A 27 14.59 -4.36 2.28
N GLU A 28 14.67 -3.05 2.11
CA GLU A 28 13.78 -2.28 1.26
C GLU A 28 14.38 -2.01 -0.13
N PHE A 29 13.54 -2.14 -1.15
CA PHE A 29 13.89 -1.93 -2.54
C PHE A 29 12.91 -0.98 -3.20
N LEU A 30 13.42 -0.08 -4.03
CA LEU A 30 12.64 0.77 -4.92
C LEU A 30 12.74 0.23 -6.34
N LEU A 31 11.59 -0.05 -6.96
CA LEU A 31 11.48 -0.45 -8.34
C LEU A 31 10.77 0.64 -9.15
N ILE A 32 11.48 1.20 -10.15
CA ILE A 32 10.93 2.20 -11.06
C ILE A 32 10.70 1.54 -12.42
N LEU A 33 9.50 1.65 -12.95
CA LEU A 33 9.02 1.04 -14.18
C LEU A 33 8.64 2.13 -15.19
N PRO A 34 9.59 2.73 -15.93
CA PRO A 34 9.30 3.80 -16.87
C PRO A 34 8.36 3.34 -17.99
N GLY A 35 7.37 4.17 -18.33
CA GLY A 35 6.46 3.90 -19.44
C GLY A 35 5.60 2.65 -19.29
N ILE A 36 5.39 2.17 -18.06
CA ILE A 36 4.46 1.06 -17.83
C ILE A 36 3.02 1.56 -17.93
N GLU A 37 2.19 0.81 -18.63
CA GLU A 37 0.76 1.08 -18.73
C GLU A 37 0.07 0.69 -17.42
N LYS A 38 -0.98 1.41 -17.09
CA LYS A 38 -1.72 1.32 -15.86
C LYS A 38 -2.31 -0.07 -15.65
N GLU A 39 -2.88 -0.64 -16.69
CA GLU A 39 -3.51 -1.96 -16.69
C GLU A 39 -2.49 -3.07 -16.42
N VAL A 40 -1.26 -2.86 -16.87
CA VAL A 40 -0.14 -3.81 -16.73
C VAL A 40 0.57 -3.66 -15.39
N PHE A 41 0.53 -2.45 -14.80
CA PHE A 41 1.29 -2.12 -13.60
C PHE A 41 0.99 -3.06 -12.41
N SER A 42 -0.27 -3.16 -12.00
CA SER A 42 -0.68 -4.01 -10.89
C SER A 42 -0.40 -5.49 -11.16
N GLN A 43 -0.67 -5.96 -12.37
CA GLN A 43 -0.38 -7.34 -12.76
C GLN A 43 1.13 -7.65 -12.68
N LYS A 44 1.97 -6.69 -13.11
CA LYS A 44 3.43 -6.81 -13.03
C LYS A 44 3.92 -6.95 -11.60
N LEU A 45 3.42 -6.11 -10.69
CA LEU A 45 3.79 -6.18 -9.28
C LEU A 45 3.35 -7.49 -8.62
N ARG A 46 2.14 -7.95 -8.90
CA ARG A 46 1.63 -9.25 -8.39
C ARG A 46 2.45 -10.41 -8.93
N MET A 47 2.74 -10.42 -10.22
CA MET A 47 3.58 -11.45 -10.81
C MET A 47 4.95 -11.52 -10.12
N ILE A 48 5.61 -10.39 -9.89
CA ILE A 48 6.90 -10.34 -9.21
C ILE A 48 6.77 -10.91 -7.78
N GLN A 49 5.75 -10.50 -7.04
CA GLN A 49 5.48 -10.96 -5.69
C GLN A 49 5.26 -12.49 -5.65
N GLU A 50 4.43 -13.04 -6.54
CA GLU A 50 4.17 -14.48 -6.66
C GLU A 50 5.45 -15.26 -7.01
N LYS A 51 6.28 -14.73 -7.91
CA LYS A 51 7.55 -15.35 -8.27
C LYS A 51 8.54 -15.39 -7.12
N ILE A 52 8.62 -14.32 -6.33
CA ILE A 52 9.43 -14.29 -5.10
C ILE A 52 8.89 -15.34 -4.12
N HIS A 53 7.57 -15.38 -3.89
CA HIS A 53 6.95 -16.31 -2.96
C HIS A 53 7.14 -17.78 -3.37
N ALA A 54 7.12 -18.08 -4.66
CA ALA A 54 7.34 -19.42 -5.20
C ALA A 54 8.82 -19.85 -5.21
N THR A 55 9.75 -18.92 -4.95
CA THR A 55 11.18 -19.21 -5.02
C THR A 55 11.66 -19.95 -3.77
N HIS A 56 12.41 -21.02 -3.96
CA HIS A 56 13.04 -21.78 -2.89
C HIS A 56 14.53 -21.42 -2.78
N ILE A 57 15.02 -21.32 -1.56
CA ILE A 57 16.44 -21.09 -1.30
C ILE A 57 17.09 -22.46 -1.04
N PRO A 58 18.09 -22.86 -1.85
CA PRO A 58 18.82 -24.11 -1.62
C PRO A 58 19.38 -24.20 -0.20
N GLY A 59 19.17 -25.31 0.45
CA GLY A 59 19.58 -25.51 1.86
C GLY A 59 18.59 -25.02 2.91
N PHE A 60 17.51 -24.33 2.52
CA PHE A 60 16.49 -23.77 3.42
C PHE A 60 15.07 -24.15 3.00
N ASN A 61 14.78 -25.44 2.89
CA ASN A 61 13.53 -25.98 2.34
C ASN A 61 12.24 -25.52 3.06
N ARG A 62 12.35 -25.09 4.32
CA ARG A 62 11.20 -24.58 5.11
C ARG A 62 11.04 -23.06 5.04
N LEU A 63 12.02 -22.34 4.49
CA LEU A 63 11.97 -20.90 4.40
C LEU A 63 11.10 -20.49 3.19
N LYS A 64 10.04 -19.75 3.46
CA LYS A 64 9.21 -19.13 2.43
C LYS A 64 9.51 -17.65 2.36
N LEU A 65 9.87 -17.18 1.18
CA LEU A 65 10.06 -15.76 0.92
C LEU A 65 8.70 -15.06 0.86
N SER A 66 8.61 -13.90 1.46
CA SER A 66 7.45 -13.03 1.32
C SER A 66 7.89 -11.58 1.20
N VAL A 67 7.20 -10.83 0.36
CA VAL A 67 7.42 -9.39 0.17
C VAL A 67 6.09 -8.67 0.21
N SER A 68 6.08 -7.48 0.82
CA SER A 68 4.98 -6.54 0.75
C SER A 68 5.34 -5.46 -0.26
N ILE A 69 4.45 -5.17 -1.19
CA ILE A 69 4.71 -4.23 -2.28
C ILE A 69 3.65 -3.14 -2.26
N GLY A 70 4.10 -1.89 -2.14
CA GLY A 70 3.30 -0.70 -2.40
C GLY A 70 3.59 -0.17 -3.79
N GLY A 71 2.58 0.10 -4.59
CA GLY A 71 2.74 0.59 -5.95
C GLY A 71 1.99 1.88 -6.22
N ALA A 72 2.68 2.93 -6.67
CA ALA A 72 2.10 4.20 -7.06
C ALA A 72 2.45 4.54 -8.51
N MET A 73 1.44 4.95 -9.28
CA MET A 73 1.66 5.50 -10.62
C MET A 73 2.06 6.97 -10.52
N PHE A 74 2.98 7.37 -11.38
CA PHE A 74 3.50 8.72 -11.48
C PHE A 74 3.45 9.19 -12.93
N THR A 75 2.72 10.24 -13.19
CA THR A 75 2.59 10.82 -14.53
C THR A 75 3.15 12.24 -14.60
N HIS A 76 2.96 13.03 -13.55
CA HIS A 76 3.42 14.43 -13.45
C HIS A 76 3.70 14.74 -11.99
N GLY A 77 4.64 15.68 -11.71
CA GLY A 77 5.00 16.13 -10.39
C GLY A 77 6.40 15.70 -9.97
N ARG A 78 6.63 15.56 -8.68
CA ARG A 78 7.94 15.21 -8.11
C ARG A 78 8.02 13.72 -7.83
N LEU A 79 9.15 13.11 -8.18
CA LEU A 79 9.39 11.68 -7.95
C LEU A 79 9.28 11.30 -6.46
N GLU A 80 9.72 12.20 -5.58
CA GLU A 80 9.65 12.02 -4.13
C GLU A 80 8.21 11.82 -3.63
N GLU A 81 7.24 12.51 -4.23
CA GLU A 81 5.81 12.32 -3.90
C GLU A 81 5.31 10.93 -4.29
N ALA A 82 5.76 10.42 -5.44
CA ALA A 82 5.41 9.07 -5.85
C ALA A 82 6.04 8.01 -4.94
N ILE A 83 7.30 8.22 -4.53
CA ILE A 83 7.98 7.34 -3.57
C ILE A 83 7.25 7.35 -2.23
N THR A 84 6.89 8.52 -1.71
CA THR A 84 6.13 8.64 -0.45
C THR A 84 4.78 7.91 -0.54
N LYS A 85 4.08 8.03 -1.67
CA LYS A 85 2.81 7.30 -1.88
C LYS A 85 3.01 5.79 -1.94
N ALA A 86 4.06 5.32 -2.63
CA ALA A 86 4.37 3.90 -2.71
C ALA A 86 4.75 3.34 -1.34
N ASP A 87 5.48 4.10 -0.53
CA ASP A 87 5.88 3.72 0.82
C ASP A 87 4.66 3.56 1.74
N ARG A 88 3.72 4.50 1.72
CA ARG A 88 2.45 4.39 2.46
C ARG A 88 1.68 3.12 2.07
N LEU A 89 1.57 2.84 0.78
CA LEU A 89 0.89 1.63 0.29
C LEU A 89 1.63 0.35 0.68
N MET A 90 2.97 0.37 0.71
CA MET A 90 3.78 -0.75 1.19
C MET A 90 3.59 -0.99 2.69
N TYR A 91 3.50 0.08 3.50
CA TYR A 91 3.21 -0.05 4.92
C TYR A 91 1.85 -0.72 5.18
N MET A 92 0.81 -0.35 4.42
CA MET A 92 -0.49 -1.01 4.46
C MET A 92 -0.39 -2.49 4.07
N ALA A 93 0.42 -2.81 3.04
CA ALA A 93 0.69 -4.19 2.64
C ALA A 93 1.39 -5.01 3.74
N LYS A 94 2.27 -4.40 4.54
CA LYS A 94 2.98 -5.07 5.66
C LYS A 94 2.02 -5.63 6.70
N GLY A 95 0.90 -4.98 6.97
CA GLY A 95 -0.13 -5.45 7.92
C GLY A 95 -0.77 -6.80 7.54
N HIS A 96 -0.79 -7.14 6.26
CA HIS A 96 -1.42 -8.37 5.74
C HIS A 96 -0.44 -9.43 5.23
N LYS A 97 0.86 -9.18 5.26
CA LYS A 97 1.97 -10.01 4.75
C LYS A 97 1.75 -10.55 3.33
N ASN A 98 2.80 -10.55 2.54
CA ASN A 98 2.83 -11.14 1.20
C ASN A 98 1.71 -10.65 0.24
N ILE A 99 1.43 -9.35 0.23
CA ILE A 99 0.44 -8.75 -0.67
C ILE A 99 1.01 -7.56 -1.45
N VAL A 100 0.32 -7.22 -2.52
CA VAL A 100 0.55 -6.01 -3.32
C VAL A 100 -0.62 -5.06 -3.10
N VAL A 101 -0.33 -3.83 -2.72
CA VAL A 101 -1.32 -2.76 -2.59
C VAL A 101 -1.00 -1.66 -3.60
N THR A 102 -1.96 -1.33 -4.44
CA THR A 102 -1.87 -0.21 -5.38
C THR A 102 -3.07 0.70 -5.21
N ARG A 103 -2.88 2.01 -5.26
CA ARG A 103 -3.98 2.98 -5.13
C ARG A 103 -5.09 2.79 -6.19
N TRP A 104 -4.75 2.08 -7.23
CA TRP A 104 -5.62 1.83 -8.36
C TRP A 104 -6.74 0.83 -8.06
N GLU A 105 -6.47 -0.18 -7.26
CA GLU A 105 -7.43 -1.24 -6.93
C GLU A 105 -8.52 -0.75 -5.98
N GLN A 106 -8.21 0.25 -5.17
CA GLN A 106 -9.19 0.87 -4.28
C GLN A 106 -10.35 1.53 -5.04
N LYS A 107 -10.09 2.20 -6.18
CA LYS A 107 -11.16 2.83 -6.97
C LYS A 107 -12.11 1.84 -7.65
N GLN A 108 -11.66 0.64 -8.01
CA GLN A 108 -12.55 -0.34 -8.67
C GLN A 108 -13.45 -1.09 -7.69
N ASN A 109 -13.07 -1.20 -6.42
CA ASN A 109 -13.89 -1.84 -5.40
C ASN A 109 -14.90 -0.88 -4.75
N THR A 110 -14.63 0.43 -4.75
CA THR A 110 -15.54 1.43 -4.17
C THR A 110 -16.72 1.79 -5.08
N ASP A 111 -16.59 1.66 -6.40
CA ASP A 111 -17.71 1.94 -7.33
C ASP A 111 -18.78 0.84 -7.39
N LYS A 112 -18.54 -0.33 -6.76
CA LYS A 112 -19.50 -1.45 -6.69
C LYS A 112 -20.12 -1.70 -5.31
N MET A 113 -19.71 -0.96 -4.30
CA MET A 113 -20.41 -1.01 -3.01
C MET A 113 -21.54 0.01 -3.01
N GLU A 114 -22.77 -0.50 -3.09
CA GLU A 114 -23.96 0.20 -2.63
C GLU A 114 -23.65 1.00 -1.38
N LYS A 115 -24.12 2.24 -1.29
CA LYS A 115 -24.12 3.06 -0.08
C LYS A 115 -24.82 2.27 1.04
N ARG A 116 -24.07 1.41 1.71
CA ARG A 116 -24.51 0.85 2.99
C ARG A 116 -24.52 2.00 3.97
N ASN A 117 -25.56 2.11 4.75
CA ASN A 117 -25.57 2.95 5.95
C ASN A 117 -24.51 2.38 6.93
N LEU A 118 -23.26 2.69 6.70
CA LEU A 118 -22.17 2.31 7.59
C LEU A 118 -22.20 3.25 8.78
N PRO A 119 -21.99 2.75 10.02
CA PRO A 119 -21.87 3.60 11.17
C PRO A 119 -20.67 4.55 11.00
N GLN A 120 -20.81 5.77 11.48
CA GLN A 120 -19.76 6.78 11.41
C GLN A 120 -18.75 6.56 12.53
N LEU A 121 -17.46 6.65 12.21
CA LEU A 121 -16.35 6.55 13.16
C LEU A 121 -15.47 7.77 13.03
N LEU A 122 -15.25 8.49 14.12
CA LEU A 122 -14.34 9.63 14.17
C LEU A 122 -12.93 9.16 14.56
N VAL A 123 -11.97 9.41 13.68
CA VAL A 123 -10.53 9.15 13.88
C VAL A 123 -9.84 10.47 14.17
N VAL A 124 -9.19 10.57 15.33
CA VAL A 124 -8.45 11.77 15.76
C VAL A 124 -6.98 11.42 15.91
N ASP A 125 -6.13 12.00 15.10
CA ASP A 125 -4.68 11.80 15.16
C ASP A 125 -3.99 12.98 14.45
N ASP A 126 -2.91 13.51 15.01
CA ASP A 126 -2.16 14.63 14.42
C ASP A 126 -1.37 14.22 13.17
N SER A 127 -1.08 12.93 13.02
CA SER A 127 -0.43 12.36 11.85
C SER A 127 -1.44 12.06 10.73
N GLU A 128 -1.34 12.77 9.62
CA GLU A 128 -2.13 12.50 8.41
C GLU A 128 -1.95 11.04 7.94
N MET A 129 -0.73 10.50 8.09
CA MET A 129 -0.41 9.11 7.73
C MET A 129 -1.21 8.12 8.58
N ASN A 130 -1.30 8.34 9.89
CA ASN A 130 -2.06 7.47 10.79
C ASN A 130 -3.55 7.50 10.45
N ARG A 131 -4.10 8.68 10.18
CA ARG A 131 -5.51 8.83 9.77
C ARG A 131 -5.79 8.11 8.46
N GLU A 132 -4.91 8.26 7.44
CA GLU A 132 -5.06 7.54 6.17
C GLU A 132 -5.02 6.01 6.36
N ILE A 133 -4.14 5.50 7.22
CA ILE A 133 -4.03 4.07 7.53
C ILE A 133 -5.30 3.57 8.20
N LEU A 134 -5.80 4.26 9.21
CA LEU A 134 -7.02 3.88 9.93
C LEU A 134 -8.25 3.92 9.01
N LYS A 135 -8.35 4.93 8.17
CA LYS A 135 -9.39 5.04 7.13
C LYS A 135 -9.37 3.87 6.16
N GLU A 136 -8.19 3.41 5.77
CA GLU A 136 -8.05 2.25 4.88
C GLU A 136 -8.45 0.94 5.55
N ILE A 137 -8.06 0.77 6.82
CA ILE A 137 -8.36 -0.45 7.59
C ILE A 137 -9.86 -0.52 7.91
N LEU A 138 -10.44 0.58 8.40
CA LEU A 138 -11.78 0.63 8.97
C LEU A 138 -12.86 1.08 7.97
N GLY A 139 -12.48 1.70 6.86
CA GLY A 139 -13.41 2.25 5.86
C GLY A 139 -14.27 1.23 5.12
N LYS A 140 -14.03 -0.08 5.34
CA LYS A 140 -14.90 -1.15 4.85
C LYS A 140 -16.12 -1.39 5.74
N GLU A 141 -15.99 -1.06 7.02
CA GLU A 141 -17.00 -1.31 8.06
C GLU A 141 -17.62 -0.02 8.58
N TYR A 142 -16.90 1.10 8.44
CA TYR A 142 -17.28 2.41 8.97
C TYR A 142 -17.14 3.51 7.92
N GLN A 143 -17.99 4.53 8.04
CA GLN A 143 -17.76 5.81 7.37
C GLN A 143 -16.84 6.65 8.24
N ILE A 144 -15.57 6.82 7.80
CA ILE A 144 -14.55 7.50 8.60
C ILE A 144 -14.67 9.01 8.46
N LEU A 145 -14.77 9.67 9.61
CA LEU A 145 -14.58 11.12 9.78
C LEU A 145 -13.18 11.33 10.38
N GLU A 146 -12.47 12.36 9.91
CA GLU A 146 -11.08 12.60 10.31
C GLU A 146 -10.95 13.96 10.98
N ALA A 147 -10.21 14.01 12.09
CA ALA A 147 -9.81 15.23 12.76
C ALA A 147 -8.30 15.20 13.05
N CYS A 148 -7.61 16.31 12.83
CA CYS A 148 -6.17 16.40 13.08
C CYS A 148 -5.82 16.72 14.54
N ASP A 149 -6.80 17.18 15.31
CA ASP A 149 -6.62 17.50 16.72
C ASP A 149 -7.97 17.41 17.49
N GLY A 150 -7.89 17.62 18.81
CA GLY A 150 -9.07 17.58 19.68
C GLY A 150 -10.06 18.73 19.46
N GLU A 151 -9.59 19.89 18.97
CA GLU A 151 -10.46 21.03 18.69
C GLU A 151 -11.33 20.75 17.46
N GLU A 152 -10.73 20.22 16.39
CA GLU A 152 -11.44 19.80 15.20
C GLU A 152 -12.41 18.66 15.49
N ALA A 153 -11.98 17.69 16.32
CA ALA A 153 -12.83 16.59 16.78
C ALA A 153 -14.07 17.09 17.52
N LEU A 154 -13.93 18.04 18.43
CA LEU A 154 -15.07 18.63 19.17
C LEU A 154 -16.04 19.33 18.22
N LYS A 155 -15.56 20.09 17.24
CA LYS A 155 -16.40 20.74 16.21
C LYS A 155 -17.21 19.71 15.40
N MET A 156 -16.58 18.58 15.06
CA MET A 156 -17.27 17.50 14.35
C MET A 156 -18.32 16.82 15.23
N LEU A 157 -18.02 16.56 16.51
CA LEU A 157 -18.99 15.99 17.44
C LEU A 157 -20.19 16.90 17.65
N GLU A 158 -19.99 18.21 17.70
CA GLU A 158 -21.09 19.20 17.76
C GLU A 158 -21.95 19.20 16.49
N GLN A 159 -21.32 19.00 15.33
CA GLN A 159 -22.00 19.00 14.02
C GLN A 159 -22.78 17.71 13.75
N TYR A 160 -22.20 16.56 14.06
CA TYR A 160 -22.74 15.24 13.71
C TYR A 160 -23.46 14.54 14.88
N GLY A 161 -23.30 15.03 16.11
CA GLY A 161 -24.05 14.58 17.29
C GLY A 161 -23.83 13.11 17.62
N THR A 162 -24.95 12.44 17.94
CA THR A 162 -24.96 11.04 18.39
C THR A 162 -24.82 10.00 17.25
N GLU A 163 -24.64 10.43 16.01
CA GLU A 163 -24.46 9.53 14.87
C GLU A 163 -23.04 8.95 14.77
N ILE A 164 -22.10 9.49 15.58
CA ILE A 164 -20.70 9.08 15.59
C ILE A 164 -20.48 8.04 16.69
N SER A 165 -19.84 6.93 16.32
CA SER A 165 -19.25 5.98 17.27
C SER A 165 -17.81 6.40 17.60
N LEU A 166 -17.44 6.40 18.87
CA LEU A 166 -16.09 6.68 19.36
C LEU A 166 -15.33 5.38 19.55
#